data_1ad52de41b829aa4154dca2b4cfc8130
#
_entry.id   1ad52de41b829aa4154dca2b4cfc8130
#
_cell.length_a   1.000
_cell.length_b   1.000
_cell.length_c   1.000
_cell.angle_alpha   90.00
_cell.angle_beta   90.00
_cell.angle_gamma   90.00
#
_symmetry.space_group_name_H-M   'P 1'
#
loop_
_entity.id
_entity.type
_entity.pdbx_description
1 polymer ?
#
loop_
_entity_poly.entity_id
_entity_poly.type
_entity_poly.pdbx_seq_one_letter_code
_entity_poly.pdbx_strand_id
1 'polypeptide(L)'
;MLADHGAWMFYGAGLLYWLHPSIHWLLASQALALSLTAIPLWMLATQAGLSRRLCWFSCLLWWLQPLVFNVNLFDFHPETWVMPALALAIWCQRQQRIGGWLLLLVLMLGCRDGLVLITLGLSLSLLLQRRWTWAIAGAGLSGAWVLLLSQWLYPLFRNGEGPKAAGRMFSHLGDNFGDILFTLISRPWLAFTHIDLGGGAFYLLVLILPTLPFWRRNSLVILSAAVPLLLVNLNAEASSYRTLIHHYSLPLAVLSVTAAIDGLSLQPKRSFPWKGVIWAVSLWIALAKPWFFTGPYLNRVHMMGDAHQAISKLTPHDRVLTTSYLVPQISQRQHIAFAKQSQSKQAFNNGWNVFLLNPNHPGWGSKKRIQKRLLNQAEERDWTCESWDSGLKLCRKPSSSPQHPN
;
A
#
# COMPACT_ATOMS: atom_id res chain seq x y z
N MET A 1 1.16 -14.35 -5.01
CA MET A 1 2.11 -13.23 -4.81
C MET A 1 3.01 -13.05 -6.04
N LEU A 2 3.79 -14.04 -6.46
CA LEU A 2 4.58 -13.95 -7.70
C LEU A 2 3.69 -13.75 -8.94
N ALA A 3 2.56 -14.45 -9.02
CA ALA A 3 1.59 -14.31 -10.10
C ALA A 3 0.92 -12.92 -10.14
N ASP A 4 0.81 -12.22 -9.04
CA ASP A 4 0.03 -10.98 -8.98
C ASP A 4 0.91 -9.73 -9.15
N HIS A 5 2.03 -9.65 -8.43
CA HIS A 5 2.89 -8.46 -8.42
C HIS A 5 4.39 -8.77 -8.48
N GLY A 6 4.82 -10.01 -8.74
CA GLY A 6 6.22 -10.39 -8.67
C GLY A 6 6.85 -10.20 -7.27
N ALA A 7 6.02 -10.17 -6.23
CA ALA A 7 6.38 -9.73 -4.88
C ALA A 7 7.07 -10.84 -4.06
N TRP A 8 8.33 -11.14 -4.36
CA TRP A 8 9.10 -12.18 -3.68
C TRP A 8 9.50 -11.80 -2.25
N MET A 9 9.53 -10.52 -1.88
CA MET A 9 9.80 -10.08 -0.51
C MET A 9 8.79 -10.63 0.52
N PHE A 10 7.60 -11.03 0.09
CA PHE A 10 6.63 -11.70 0.96
C PHE A 10 7.09 -13.06 1.50
N TYR A 11 8.07 -13.72 0.88
CA TYR A 11 8.63 -14.95 1.44
C TYR A 11 9.30 -14.69 2.81
N GLY A 12 9.92 -13.52 3.00
CA GLY A 12 10.44 -13.11 4.31
C GLY A 12 9.34 -12.96 5.36
N ALA A 13 8.20 -12.35 5.01
CA ALA A 13 7.04 -12.27 5.89
C ALA A 13 6.42 -13.66 6.12
N GLY A 14 6.47 -14.54 5.14
CA GLY A 14 6.02 -15.93 5.24
C GLY A 14 6.73 -16.72 6.33
N LEU A 15 8.02 -16.46 6.57
CA LEU A 15 8.77 -17.08 7.68
C LEU A 15 8.21 -16.67 9.04
N LEU A 16 7.86 -15.40 9.24
CA LEU A 16 7.24 -14.93 10.48
C LEU A 16 5.84 -15.54 10.66
N TYR A 17 5.08 -15.64 9.57
CA TYR A 17 3.76 -16.26 9.58
C TYR A 17 3.82 -17.76 9.87
N TRP A 18 4.90 -18.43 9.47
CA TRP A 18 5.13 -19.85 9.79
C TRP A 18 5.39 -20.06 11.28
N LEU A 19 6.08 -19.13 11.95
CA LEU A 19 6.30 -19.19 13.40
C LEU A 19 5.01 -18.98 14.19
N HIS A 20 4.19 -18.02 13.77
CA HIS A 20 2.88 -17.74 14.36
C HIS A 20 1.94 -17.16 13.30
N PRO A 21 0.85 -17.87 12.92
CA PRO A 21 -0.05 -17.45 11.85
C PRO A 21 -0.91 -16.25 12.29
N SER A 22 -0.38 -15.05 12.08
CA SER A 22 -1.05 -13.80 12.46
C SER A 22 -0.81 -12.71 11.42
N ILE A 23 -1.88 -11.99 11.06
CA ILE A 23 -1.80 -10.80 10.20
C ILE A 23 -1.05 -9.65 10.86
N HIS A 24 -0.93 -9.67 12.19
CA HIS A 24 -0.25 -8.60 12.93
C HIS A 24 1.22 -8.46 12.54
N TRP A 25 1.87 -9.52 12.04
CA TRP A 25 3.22 -9.44 11.48
C TRP A 25 3.31 -8.45 10.31
N LEU A 26 2.33 -8.47 9.41
CA LEU A 26 2.29 -7.56 8.27
C LEU A 26 2.06 -6.12 8.74
N LEU A 27 1.09 -5.89 9.62
CA LEU A 27 0.79 -4.57 10.15
C LEU A 27 1.94 -4.01 10.99
N ALA A 28 2.56 -4.83 11.85
CA ALA A 28 3.72 -4.44 12.65
C ALA A 28 4.93 -4.13 11.77
N SER A 29 5.19 -4.94 10.74
CA SER A 29 6.29 -4.69 9.81
C SER A 29 6.09 -3.42 8.98
N GLN A 30 4.85 -3.10 8.59
CA GLN A 30 4.47 -1.83 7.95
C GLN A 30 4.79 -0.64 8.87
N ALA A 31 4.27 -0.66 10.10
CA ALA A 31 4.49 0.42 11.07
C ALA A 31 5.99 0.59 11.39
N LEU A 32 6.70 -0.53 11.53
CA LEU A 32 8.15 -0.54 11.77
C LEU A 32 8.91 0.06 10.59
N ALA A 33 8.62 -0.34 9.36
CA ALA A 33 9.28 0.17 8.15
C ALA A 33 9.05 1.68 8.00
N LEU A 34 7.82 2.15 8.17
CA LEU A 34 7.51 3.58 8.13
C LEU A 34 8.23 4.36 9.22
N SER A 35 8.29 3.82 10.44
CA SER A 35 8.98 4.47 11.56
C SER A 35 10.49 4.52 11.34
N LEU A 36 11.09 3.39 10.93
CA LEU A 36 12.54 3.25 10.73
C LEU A 36 13.06 4.00 9.49
N THR A 37 12.20 4.44 8.58
CA THR A 37 12.58 5.31 7.45
C THR A 37 13.25 6.60 7.93
N ALA A 38 12.96 7.05 9.14
CA ALA A 38 13.64 8.17 9.77
C ALA A 38 15.19 7.97 9.90
N ILE A 39 15.66 6.72 10.02
CA ILE A 39 17.10 6.42 10.15
C ILE A 39 17.87 6.83 8.87
N PRO A 40 17.56 6.29 7.69
CA PRO A 40 18.23 6.71 6.46
C PRO A 40 18.00 8.20 6.12
N LEU A 41 16.86 8.79 6.49
CA LEU A 41 16.64 10.24 6.35
C LEU A 41 17.57 11.04 7.28
N TRP A 42 17.79 10.57 8.51
CA TRP A 42 18.81 11.13 9.39
C TRP A 42 20.22 11.02 8.77
N MET A 43 20.55 9.87 8.18
CA MET A 43 21.86 9.68 7.50
C MET A 43 22.01 10.66 6.33
N LEU A 44 20.97 10.88 5.54
CA LEU A 44 20.93 11.87 4.47
C LEU A 44 21.11 13.30 5.01
N ALA A 45 20.43 13.63 6.09
CA ALA A 45 20.52 14.95 6.73
C ALA A 45 21.93 15.21 7.31
N THR A 46 22.53 14.20 7.94
CA THR A 46 23.92 14.26 8.44
C THR A 46 24.90 14.42 7.29
N GLN A 47 24.72 13.66 6.20
CA GLN A 47 25.54 13.75 5.00
C GLN A 47 25.43 15.14 4.33
N ALA A 48 24.25 15.76 4.37
CA ALA A 48 24.03 17.12 3.88
C ALA A 48 24.63 18.22 4.80
N GLY A 49 25.30 17.84 5.90
CA GLY A 49 25.94 18.80 6.82
C GLY A 49 24.97 19.50 7.78
N LEU A 50 23.75 18.97 7.97
CA LEU A 50 22.79 19.54 8.88
C LEU A 50 23.19 19.35 10.35
N SER A 51 22.88 20.34 11.19
CA SER A 51 23.05 20.21 12.63
C SER A 51 22.17 19.11 13.21
N ARG A 52 22.52 18.52 14.36
CA ARG A 52 21.74 17.48 15.04
C ARG A 52 20.26 17.85 15.21
N ARG A 53 19.99 19.14 15.51
CA ARG A 53 18.60 19.66 15.64
C ARG A 53 17.84 19.60 14.31
N LEU A 54 18.49 19.93 13.19
CA LEU A 54 17.88 19.85 11.86
C LEU A 54 17.76 18.41 11.36
N CYS A 55 18.64 17.50 11.76
CA CYS A 55 18.47 16.06 11.51
C CYS A 55 17.19 15.55 12.20
N TRP A 56 16.96 15.91 13.48
CA TRP A 56 15.71 15.58 14.18
C TRP A 56 14.49 16.20 13.49
N PHE A 57 14.61 17.45 13.04
CA PHE A 57 13.54 18.09 12.28
C PHE A 57 13.22 17.35 10.97
N SER A 58 14.22 16.84 10.27
CA SER A 58 14.02 16.03 9.07
C SER A 58 13.29 14.72 9.35
N CYS A 59 13.59 14.06 10.48
CA CYS A 59 12.83 12.90 10.93
C CYS A 59 11.38 13.26 11.29
N LEU A 60 11.19 14.39 11.96
CA LEU A 60 9.86 14.89 12.31
C LEU A 60 9.03 15.23 11.07
N LEU A 61 9.64 15.84 10.04
CA LEU A 61 8.98 16.07 8.77
C LEU A 61 8.48 14.78 8.11
N TRP A 62 9.20 13.68 8.27
CA TRP A 62 8.77 12.37 7.79
C TRP A 62 7.59 11.83 8.60
N TRP A 63 7.68 11.78 9.91
CA TRP A 63 6.62 11.25 10.77
C TRP A 63 5.34 12.07 10.73
N LEU A 64 5.45 13.39 10.48
CA LEU A 64 4.32 14.29 10.32
C LEU A 64 3.82 14.39 8.86
N GLN A 65 4.29 13.52 7.95
CA GLN A 65 3.66 13.45 6.62
C GLN A 65 2.25 12.88 6.73
N PRO A 66 1.21 13.63 6.32
CA PRO A 66 -0.16 13.11 6.37
C PRO A 66 -0.33 11.79 5.61
N LEU A 67 0.33 11.65 4.46
CA LEU A 67 0.34 10.45 3.66
C LEU A 67 0.90 9.24 4.42
N VAL A 68 2.03 9.40 5.12
CA VAL A 68 2.67 8.33 5.91
C VAL A 68 1.74 7.85 7.02
N PHE A 69 1.13 8.78 7.73
CA PHE A 69 0.19 8.48 8.80
C PHE A 69 -1.07 7.76 8.28
N ASN A 70 -1.68 8.29 7.22
CA ASN A 70 -2.90 7.73 6.64
C ASN A 70 -2.68 6.32 6.08
N VAL A 71 -1.55 6.08 5.39
CA VAL A 71 -1.21 4.75 4.87
C VAL A 71 -0.99 3.75 6.00
N ASN A 72 -0.41 4.18 7.13
CA ASN A 72 -0.26 3.30 8.29
C ASN A 72 -1.59 2.92 8.96
N LEU A 73 -2.63 3.76 8.84
CA LEU A 73 -3.98 3.46 9.29
C LEU A 73 -4.79 2.61 8.31
N PHE A 74 -4.34 2.52 7.08
CA PHE A 74 -4.98 1.73 6.04
C PHE A 74 -4.57 0.25 6.15
N ASP A 75 -5.02 -0.61 5.23
CA ASP A 75 -4.60 -2.00 5.20
C ASP A 75 -3.09 -2.14 4.85
N PHE A 76 -2.54 -3.36 5.05
CA PHE A 76 -1.15 -3.63 4.76
C PHE A 76 -0.83 -3.50 3.27
N HIS A 77 0.28 -2.80 2.98
CA HIS A 77 0.82 -2.65 1.63
C HIS A 77 2.35 -2.80 1.63
N PRO A 78 2.93 -3.67 0.79
CA PRO A 78 4.37 -3.94 0.76
C PRO A 78 5.21 -2.74 0.31
N GLU A 79 4.60 -1.73 -0.31
CA GLU A 79 5.25 -0.47 -0.64
C GLU A 79 5.82 0.23 0.59
N THR A 80 5.27 -0.01 1.76
CA THR A 80 5.77 0.57 3.02
C THR A 80 7.18 0.08 3.36
N TRP A 81 7.50 -1.19 3.03
CA TRP A 81 8.84 -1.76 3.24
C TRP A 81 9.90 -1.09 2.36
N VAL A 82 9.48 -0.46 1.26
CA VAL A 82 10.38 0.22 0.33
C VAL A 82 10.86 1.57 0.86
N MET A 83 10.15 2.20 1.78
CA MET A 83 10.49 3.56 2.22
C MET A 83 11.89 3.67 2.84
N PRO A 84 12.29 2.81 3.80
CA PRO A 84 13.66 2.83 4.31
C PRO A 84 14.68 2.45 3.22
N ALA A 85 14.35 1.50 2.33
CA ALA A 85 15.23 1.10 1.24
C ALA A 85 15.44 2.23 0.22
N LEU A 86 14.40 2.99 -0.13
CA LEU A 86 14.49 4.14 -1.04
C LEU A 86 15.37 5.25 -0.47
N ALA A 87 15.15 5.64 0.78
CA ALA A 87 15.97 6.65 1.43
C ALA A 87 17.45 6.19 1.55
N LEU A 88 17.66 4.91 1.89
CA LEU A 88 19.01 4.33 1.97
C LEU A 88 19.65 4.20 0.58
N ALA A 89 18.88 3.92 -0.48
CA ALA A 89 19.38 3.91 -1.85
C ALA A 89 19.89 5.29 -2.27
N ILE A 90 19.15 6.36 -1.97
CA ILE A 90 19.61 7.73 -2.23
C ILE A 90 20.90 8.03 -1.45
N TRP A 91 20.97 7.59 -0.20
CA TRP A 91 22.19 7.75 0.61
C TRP A 91 23.39 6.96 0.03
N CYS A 92 23.21 5.69 -0.34
CA CYS A 92 24.26 4.87 -0.98
C CYS A 92 24.76 5.51 -2.28
N GLN A 93 23.83 6.04 -3.10
CA GLN A 93 24.17 6.74 -4.32
C GLN A 93 25.05 7.96 -4.06
N ARG A 94 24.72 8.76 -3.04
CA ARG A 94 25.51 9.93 -2.63
C ARG A 94 26.87 9.54 -2.06
N GLN A 95 26.98 8.38 -1.39
CA GLN A 95 28.22 7.79 -0.87
C GLN A 95 29.04 7.03 -1.93
N GLN A 96 28.62 7.06 -3.20
CA GLN A 96 29.27 6.33 -4.31
C GLN A 96 29.33 4.80 -4.09
N ARG A 97 28.37 4.23 -3.35
CA ARG A 97 28.29 2.78 -3.04
C ARG A 97 27.34 2.09 -4.03
N ILE A 98 27.82 1.87 -5.29
CA ILE A 98 26.97 1.34 -6.36
C ILE A 98 26.41 -0.05 -6.05
N GLY A 99 27.18 -0.95 -5.46
CA GLY A 99 26.69 -2.30 -5.10
C GLY A 99 25.53 -2.25 -4.09
N GLY A 100 25.66 -1.42 -3.04
CA GLY A 100 24.58 -1.22 -2.07
C GLY A 100 23.34 -0.57 -2.70
N TRP A 101 23.54 0.38 -3.60
CA TRP A 101 22.45 1.02 -4.32
C TRP A 101 21.67 0.01 -5.19
N LEU A 102 22.36 -0.79 -6.02
CA LEU A 102 21.74 -1.82 -6.87
C LEU A 102 21.01 -2.87 -6.03
N LEU A 103 21.60 -3.34 -4.93
CA LEU A 103 20.95 -4.27 -4.00
C LEU A 103 19.61 -3.70 -3.48
N LEU A 104 19.62 -2.43 -3.08
CA LEU A 104 18.40 -1.77 -2.59
C LEU A 104 17.34 -1.63 -3.69
N LEU A 105 17.73 -1.36 -4.95
CA LEU A 105 16.78 -1.37 -6.07
C LEU A 105 16.17 -2.76 -6.28
N VAL A 106 16.96 -3.85 -6.18
CA VAL A 106 16.46 -5.23 -6.27
C VAL A 106 15.44 -5.51 -5.16
N LEU A 107 15.74 -5.13 -3.92
CA LEU A 107 14.82 -5.29 -2.79
C LEU A 107 13.51 -4.51 -3.01
N MET A 108 13.60 -3.27 -3.52
CA MET A 108 12.42 -2.45 -3.86
C MET A 108 11.56 -3.13 -4.93
N LEU A 109 12.17 -3.58 -6.02
CA LEU A 109 11.48 -4.29 -7.10
C LEU A 109 10.82 -5.59 -6.63
N GLY A 110 11.41 -6.26 -5.63
CA GLY A 110 10.85 -7.46 -5.00
C GLY A 110 9.64 -7.24 -4.12
N CYS A 111 9.30 -6.00 -3.77
CA CYS A 111 8.10 -5.69 -3.00
C CYS A 111 6.85 -5.60 -3.88
N ARG A 112 6.96 -5.00 -5.07
CA ARG A 112 5.85 -4.87 -6.02
C ARG A 112 6.33 -4.43 -7.40
N ASP A 113 5.68 -4.94 -8.44
CA ASP A 113 5.97 -4.62 -9.86
C ASP A 113 5.92 -3.12 -10.18
N GLY A 114 4.91 -2.39 -9.68
CA GLY A 114 4.74 -0.95 -9.89
C GLY A 114 5.88 -0.08 -9.34
N LEU A 115 6.74 -0.61 -8.47
CA LEU A 115 7.90 0.10 -7.93
C LEU A 115 9.02 0.29 -8.96
N VAL A 116 8.91 -0.35 -10.11
CA VAL A 116 9.77 -0.08 -11.27
C VAL A 116 9.71 1.41 -11.67
N LEU A 117 8.58 2.08 -11.47
CA LEU A 117 8.42 3.50 -11.79
C LEU A 117 9.33 4.38 -10.93
N ILE A 118 9.53 4.04 -9.66
CA ILE A 118 10.41 4.81 -8.78
C ILE A 118 11.88 4.49 -9.04
N THR A 119 12.23 3.24 -9.39
CA THR A 119 13.61 2.89 -9.73
C THR A 119 14.03 3.50 -11.07
N LEU A 120 13.14 3.54 -12.06
CA LEU A 120 13.33 4.31 -13.30
C LEU A 120 13.39 5.82 -13.03
N GLY A 121 12.57 6.32 -12.10
CA GLY A 121 12.62 7.71 -11.67
C GLY A 121 13.96 8.10 -11.06
N LEU A 122 14.54 7.26 -10.18
CA LEU A 122 15.90 7.48 -9.66
C LEU A 122 16.92 7.51 -10.79
N SER A 123 16.80 6.62 -11.78
CA SER A 123 17.67 6.60 -12.96
C SER A 123 17.53 7.87 -13.79
N LEU A 124 16.31 8.37 -13.98
CA LEU A 124 16.05 9.67 -14.64
C LEU A 124 16.70 10.83 -13.89
N SER A 125 16.57 10.86 -12.56
CA SER A 125 17.21 11.91 -11.74
C SER A 125 18.74 11.88 -11.88
N LEU A 126 19.34 10.69 -11.96
CA LEU A 126 20.79 10.54 -12.16
C LEU A 126 21.23 10.90 -13.58
N LEU A 127 20.40 10.62 -14.58
CA LEU A 127 20.61 11.05 -15.95
C LEU A 127 20.68 12.59 -16.06
N LEU A 128 19.73 13.28 -15.45
CA LEU A 128 19.72 14.74 -15.41
C LEU A 128 20.94 15.33 -14.67
N GLN A 129 21.51 14.59 -13.71
CA GLN A 129 22.76 14.92 -13.02
C GLN A 129 24.01 14.53 -13.81
N ARG A 130 23.87 14.04 -15.05
CA ARG A 130 24.95 13.52 -15.92
C ARG A 130 25.73 12.35 -15.30
N ARG A 131 25.12 11.60 -14.40
CA ARG A 131 25.70 10.38 -13.80
C ARG A 131 25.34 9.14 -14.62
N TRP A 132 25.82 9.10 -15.84
CA TRP A 132 25.44 8.13 -16.87
C TRP A 132 25.53 6.67 -16.43
N THR A 133 26.67 6.27 -15.82
CA THR A 133 26.87 4.88 -15.36
C THR A 133 25.78 4.44 -14.39
N TRP A 134 25.42 5.29 -13.44
CA TRP A 134 24.36 5.01 -12.46
C TRP A 134 22.98 4.98 -13.12
N ALA A 135 22.73 5.93 -13.99
CA ALA A 135 21.46 6.00 -14.72
C ALA A 135 21.22 4.75 -15.59
N ILE A 136 22.24 4.34 -16.34
CA ILE A 136 22.18 3.15 -17.21
C ILE A 136 22.05 1.88 -16.38
N ALA A 137 22.81 1.74 -15.28
CA ALA A 137 22.74 0.56 -14.40
C ALA A 137 21.35 0.42 -13.77
N GLY A 138 20.75 1.50 -13.27
CA GLY A 138 19.42 1.47 -12.67
C GLY A 138 18.32 1.25 -13.71
N ALA A 139 18.38 1.90 -14.86
CA ALA A 139 17.42 1.70 -15.93
C ALA A 139 17.51 0.29 -16.51
N GLY A 140 18.73 -0.24 -16.69
CA GLY A 140 18.98 -1.61 -17.14
C GLY A 140 18.41 -2.65 -16.16
N LEU A 141 18.66 -2.48 -14.86
CA LEU A 141 18.09 -3.36 -13.84
C LEU A 141 16.55 -3.31 -13.84
N SER A 142 15.97 -2.11 -13.93
CA SER A 142 14.51 -1.91 -13.97
C SER A 142 13.89 -2.54 -15.21
N GLY A 143 14.52 -2.35 -16.39
CA GLY A 143 14.12 -2.97 -17.65
C GLY A 143 14.23 -4.50 -17.62
N ALA A 144 15.34 -5.04 -17.10
CA ALA A 144 15.52 -6.48 -16.93
C ALA A 144 14.44 -7.07 -16.01
N TRP A 145 14.05 -6.37 -14.94
CA TRP A 145 12.97 -6.79 -14.06
C TRP A 145 11.61 -6.83 -14.78
N VAL A 146 11.27 -5.79 -15.56
CA VAL A 146 10.03 -5.76 -16.36
C VAL A 146 10.01 -6.92 -17.37
N LEU A 147 11.13 -7.19 -18.04
CA LEU A 147 11.25 -8.30 -18.97
C LEU A 147 11.09 -9.66 -18.26
N LEU A 148 11.73 -9.85 -17.11
CA LEU A 148 11.61 -11.05 -16.30
C LEU A 148 10.14 -11.29 -15.89
N LEU A 149 9.45 -10.24 -15.43
CA LEU A 149 8.03 -10.36 -15.04
C LEU A 149 7.15 -10.66 -16.24
N SER A 150 7.29 -9.90 -17.34
CA SER A 150 6.37 -9.98 -18.48
C SER A 150 6.56 -11.23 -19.33
N GLN A 151 7.81 -11.68 -19.53
CA GLN A 151 8.12 -12.79 -20.42
C GLN A 151 8.16 -14.15 -19.71
N TRP A 152 8.44 -14.18 -18.41
CA TRP A 152 8.65 -15.43 -17.70
C TRP A 152 7.72 -15.60 -16.48
N LEU A 153 7.76 -14.73 -15.50
CA LEU A 153 7.03 -14.96 -14.24
C LEU A 153 5.51 -14.89 -14.41
N TYR A 154 4.99 -13.89 -15.13
CA TYR A 154 3.54 -13.81 -15.34
C TYR A 154 3.00 -14.91 -16.24
N PRO A 155 3.59 -15.25 -17.38
CA PRO A 155 3.15 -16.41 -18.16
C PRO A 155 3.20 -17.71 -17.38
N LEU A 156 4.26 -17.96 -16.61
CA LEU A 156 4.42 -19.17 -15.80
C LEU A 156 3.33 -19.34 -14.73
N PHE A 157 2.98 -18.26 -14.02
CA PHE A 157 2.06 -18.31 -12.89
C PHE A 157 0.62 -17.92 -13.22
N ARG A 158 0.34 -17.42 -14.42
CA ARG A 158 -1.00 -16.96 -14.87
C ARG A 158 -1.55 -17.75 -16.04
N ASN A 159 -1.02 -18.92 -16.36
CA ASN A 159 -1.44 -19.73 -17.49
C ASN A 159 -1.47 -18.95 -18.83
N GLY A 160 -0.47 -18.10 -19.07
CA GLY A 160 -0.34 -17.29 -20.28
C GLY A 160 -1.11 -15.96 -20.25
N GLU A 161 -1.90 -15.68 -19.22
CA GLU A 161 -2.60 -14.38 -19.12
C GLU A 161 -1.68 -13.25 -18.65
N GLY A 162 -1.64 -12.15 -19.38
CA GLY A 162 -0.93 -10.92 -18.98
C GLY A 162 -1.59 -10.17 -17.83
N PRO A 163 -0.96 -9.11 -17.30
CA PRO A 163 -1.53 -8.29 -16.23
C PRO A 163 -2.77 -7.51 -16.69
N LYS A 164 -3.96 -8.01 -16.34
CA LYS A 164 -5.26 -7.37 -16.69
C LYS A 164 -5.48 -5.99 -16.04
N ALA A 165 -4.65 -5.63 -15.05
CA ALA A 165 -4.83 -4.39 -14.32
C ALA A 165 -4.48 -3.15 -15.16
N ALA A 166 -3.47 -3.22 -16.02
CA ALA A 166 -3.01 -2.09 -16.83
C ALA A 166 -4.11 -1.60 -17.79
N GLY A 167 -4.73 -2.48 -18.57
CA GLY A 167 -5.81 -2.12 -19.48
C GLY A 167 -7.04 -1.54 -18.79
N ARG A 168 -7.37 -1.99 -17.56
CA ARG A 168 -8.48 -1.41 -16.79
C ARG A 168 -8.19 -0.05 -16.17
N MET A 169 -6.93 0.25 -15.90
CA MET A 169 -6.54 1.50 -15.24
C MET A 169 -6.19 2.61 -16.24
N PHE A 170 -5.84 2.23 -17.46
CA PHE A 170 -5.38 3.11 -18.52
C PHE A 170 -6.07 2.78 -19.85
N SER A 171 -7.38 2.48 -19.81
CA SER A 171 -8.15 2.05 -21.00
C SER A 171 -8.10 3.07 -22.14
N HIS A 172 -7.93 4.36 -21.82
CA HIS A 172 -7.75 5.45 -22.79
C HIS A 172 -6.40 5.43 -23.52
N LEU A 173 -5.41 4.65 -23.01
CA LEU A 173 -4.10 4.49 -23.63
C LEU A 173 -3.97 3.15 -24.37
N GLY A 174 -4.75 2.13 -24.01
CA GLY A 174 -4.74 0.81 -24.63
C GLY A 174 -5.29 -0.30 -23.76
N ASP A 175 -5.63 -1.42 -24.38
CA ASP A 175 -6.24 -2.57 -23.71
C ASP A 175 -5.22 -3.46 -22.96
N ASN A 176 -3.98 -3.40 -23.35
CA ASN A 176 -2.88 -4.15 -22.73
C ASN A 176 -1.61 -3.29 -22.62
N PHE A 177 -0.60 -3.82 -21.92
CA PHE A 177 0.64 -3.09 -21.69
C PHE A 177 1.39 -2.71 -22.97
N GLY A 178 1.37 -3.57 -24.01
CA GLY A 178 1.99 -3.29 -25.30
C GLY A 178 1.33 -2.11 -26.01
N ASP A 179 0.00 -2.10 -26.07
CA ASP A 179 -0.79 -1.01 -26.66
C ASP A 179 -0.56 0.31 -25.93
N ILE A 180 -0.55 0.28 -24.58
CA ILE A 180 -0.23 1.47 -23.76
C ILE A 180 1.15 2.01 -24.11
N LEU A 181 2.16 1.13 -24.15
CA LEU A 181 3.53 1.53 -24.48
C LEU A 181 3.63 2.08 -25.90
N PHE A 182 3.02 1.40 -26.89
CA PHE A 182 2.97 1.87 -28.27
C PHE A 182 2.29 3.24 -28.38
N THR A 183 1.17 3.44 -27.68
CA THR A 183 0.45 4.71 -27.65
C THR A 183 1.32 5.83 -27.04
N LEU A 184 2.00 5.56 -25.92
CA LEU A 184 2.87 6.54 -25.27
C LEU A 184 4.11 6.90 -26.12
N ILE A 185 4.60 5.98 -26.96
CA ILE A 185 5.71 6.26 -27.88
C ILE A 185 5.23 7.01 -29.13
N SER A 186 4.12 6.56 -29.74
CA SER A 186 3.61 7.12 -30.99
C SER A 186 2.81 8.41 -30.79
N ARG A 187 2.15 8.56 -29.66
CA ARG A 187 1.26 9.70 -29.32
C ARG A 187 1.46 10.16 -27.87
N PRO A 188 2.66 10.63 -27.48
CA PRO A 188 2.98 10.95 -26.08
C PRO A 188 2.08 12.02 -25.46
N TRP A 189 1.45 12.87 -26.26
CA TRP A 189 0.49 13.88 -25.79
C TRP A 189 -0.77 13.26 -25.15
N LEU A 190 -1.15 12.03 -25.53
CA LEU A 190 -2.31 11.35 -24.93
C LEU A 190 -2.12 11.10 -23.43
N ALA A 191 -0.89 10.99 -22.95
CA ALA A 191 -0.58 10.93 -21.52
C ALA A 191 -1.03 12.19 -20.73
N PHE A 192 -1.42 13.26 -21.41
CA PHE A 192 -1.82 14.52 -20.79
C PHE A 192 -3.28 14.89 -21.03
N THR A 193 -3.98 14.18 -21.93
CA THR A 193 -5.36 14.53 -22.35
C THR A 193 -6.43 14.15 -21.33
N HIS A 194 -6.17 13.16 -20.49
CA HIS A 194 -7.13 12.63 -19.50
C HIS A 194 -6.80 13.06 -18.06
N ILE A 195 -5.84 13.96 -17.88
CA ILE A 195 -5.51 14.48 -16.56
C ILE A 195 -6.66 15.38 -16.09
N ASP A 196 -7.30 15.02 -15.00
CA ASP A 196 -8.17 15.93 -14.25
C ASP A 196 -7.33 17.06 -13.67
N LEU A 197 -7.31 18.20 -14.36
CA LEU A 197 -6.46 19.33 -13.97
C LEU A 197 -6.79 19.86 -12.58
N GLY A 198 -8.09 19.92 -12.21
CA GLY A 198 -8.51 20.41 -10.90
C GLY A 198 -8.14 19.44 -9.78
N GLY A 199 -8.56 18.19 -9.88
CA GLY A 199 -8.25 17.15 -8.92
C GLY A 199 -6.76 16.80 -8.87
N GLY A 200 -6.09 16.80 -10.03
CA GLY A 200 -4.63 16.59 -10.12
C GLY A 200 -3.83 17.71 -9.48
N ALA A 201 -4.19 18.96 -9.70
CA ALA A 201 -3.54 20.12 -9.07
C ALA A 201 -3.74 20.13 -7.55
N PHE A 202 -4.94 19.86 -7.08
CA PHE A 202 -5.23 19.73 -5.65
C PHE A 202 -4.42 18.59 -5.02
N TYR A 203 -4.40 17.41 -5.67
CA TYR A 203 -3.58 16.27 -5.21
C TYR A 203 -2.10 16.64 -5.09
N LEU A 204 -1.51 17.26 -6.13
CA LEU A 204 -0.12 17.70 -6.10
C LEU A 204 0.13 18.71 -4.98
N LEU A 205 -0.76 19.66 -4.81
CA LEU A 205 -0.66 20.67 -3.75
C LEU A 205 -0.60 20.01 -2.37
N VAL A 206 -1.56 19.15 -2.03
CA VAL A 206 -1.61 18.53 -0.69
C VAL A 206 -0.45 17.56 -0.45
N LEU A 207 0.09 16.97 -1.52
CA LEU A 207 1.24 16.06 -1.45
C LEU A 207 2.54 16.79 -1.09
N ILE A 208 2.78 17.96 -1.70
CA ILE A 208 4.03 18.72 -1.53
C ILE A 208 3.98 19.71 -0.37
N LEU A 209 2.80 20.19 -0.02
CA LEU A 209 2.58 21.27 0.94
C LEU A 209 3.32 21.09 2.27
N PRO A 210 3.41 19.89 2.88
CA PRO A 210 4.12 19.68 4.14
C PRO A 210 5.62 20.03 4.09
N THR A 211 6.26 19.87 2.94
CA THR A 211 7.72 20.09 2.77
C THR A 211 8.07 21.29 1.91
N LEU A 212 7.12 21.83 1.18
CA LEU A 212 7.31 22.93 0.22
C LEU A 212 8.10 24.15 0.80
N PRO A 213 7.87 24.63 2.03
CA PRO A 213 8.58 25.79 2.56
C PRO A 213 10.09 25.58 2.71
N PHE A 214 10.55 24.31 2.71
CA PHE A 214 11.96 23.94 2.91
C PHE A 214 12.68 23.72 1.59
N TRP A 215 11.99 23.66 0.45
CA TRP A 215 12.60 23.45 -0.85
C TRP A 215 13.34 24.70 -1.35
N ARG A 216 14.38 24.47 -2.14
CA ARG A 216 15.14 25.49 -2.85
C ARG A 216 15.39 25.01 -4.28
N ARG A 217 15.56 25.91 -5.23
CA ARG A 217 15.74 25.56 -6.64
C ARG A 217 16.74 24.42 -6.85
N ASN A 218 17.89 24.48 -6.18
CA ASN A 218 18.95 23.48 -6.31
C ASN A 218 18.63 22.16 -5.58
N SER A 219 17.64 22.11 -4.70
CA SER A 219 17.21 20.88 -4.03
C SER A 219 16.15 20.11 -4.84
N LEU A 220 15.64 20.64 -5.94
CA LEU A 220 14.52 20.05 -6.68
C LEU A 220 14.93 18.92 -7.62
N VAL A 221 16.23 18.73 -7.88
CA VAL A 221 16.69 17.70 -8.83
C VAL A 221 16.23 16.28 -8.43
N ILE A 222 16.22 15.98 -7.14
CA ILE A 222 15.77 14.67 -6.66
C ILE A 222 14.28 14.42 -6.96
N LEU A 223 13.46 15.46 -7.06
CA LEU A 223 12.04 15.36 -7.37
C LEU A 223 11.78 14.88 -8.81
N SER A 224 12.77 14.98 -9.72
CA SER A 224 12.64 14.37 -11.05
C SER A 224 12.46 12.85 -10.99
N ALA A 225 12.91 12.20 -9.91
CA ALA A 225 12.64 10.81 -9.66
C ALA A 225 11.14 10.50 -9.43
N ALA A 226 10.33 11.50 -9.11
CA ALA A 226 8.89 11.36 -8.93
C ALA A 226 8.13 11.28 -10.28
N VAL A 227 8.71 11.77 -11.37
CA VAL A 227 8.01 11.98 -12.64
C VAL A 227 7.31 10.74 -13.19
N PRO A 228 7.97 9.56 -13.32
CA PRO A 228 7.28 8.39 -13.86
C PRO A 228 6.07 7.96 -13.00
N LEU A 229 6.22 7.98 -11.68
CA LEU A 229 5.15 7.61 -10.76
C LEU A 229 4.00 8.64 -10.76
N LEU A 230 4.32 9.93 -10.80
CA LEU A 230 3.32 11.01 -10.89
C LEU A 230 2.52 10.93 -12.18
N LEU A 231 3.16 10.66 -13.32
CA LEU A 231 2.47 10.48 -14.60
C LEU A 231 1.45 9.36 -14.52
N VAL A 232 1.82 8.22 -13.91
CA VAL A 232 0.89 7.09 -13.70
C VAL A 232 -0.25 7.49 -12.77
N ASN A 233 0.03 8.12 -11.64
CA ASN A 233 -1.02 8.52 -10.69
C ASN A 233 -2.00 9.55 -11.28
N LEU A 234 -1.51 10.50 -12.07
CA LEU A 234 -2.35 11.53 -12.69
C LEU A 234 -3.24 10.98 -13.82
N ASN A 235 -2.75 9.98 -14.55
CA ASN A 235 -3.48 9.36 -15.66
C ASN A 235 -4.40 8.20 -15.24
N ALA A 236 -4.26 7.65 -14.03
CA ALA A 236 -5.07 6.54 -13.58
C ALA A 236 -6.56 6.93 -13.50
N GLU A 237 -7.44 6.13 -14.06
CA GLU A 237 -8.90 6.35 -13.99
C GLU A 237 -9.40 6.34 -12.54
N ALA A 238 -8.85 5.44 -11.71
CA ALA A 238 -9.23 5.34 -10.31
C ALA A 238 -8.71 6.53 -9.49
N SER A 239 -9.63 7.27 -8.88
CA SER A 239 -9.30 8.43 -8.01
C SER A 239 -8.44 8.07 -6.80
N SER A 240 -8.43 6.79 -6.38
CA SER A 240 -7.58 6.29 -5.29
C SER A 240 -6.08 6.55 -5.49
N TYR A 241 -5.61 6.64 -6.74
CA TYR A 241 -4.23 6.98 -7.05
C TYR A 241 -3.86 8.43 -6.68
N ARG A 242 -4.84 9.32 -6.59
CA ARG A 242 -4.69 10.75 -6.32
C ARG A 242 -5.19 11.15 -4.92
N THR A 243 -4.92 10.31 -3.92
CA THR A 243 -5.29 10.57 -2.52
C THR A 243 -4.11 10.44 -1.57
N LEU A 244 -4.20 11.06 -0.39
CA LEU A 244 -3.24 10.87 0.71
C LEU A 244 -3.61 9.69 1.62
N ILE A 245 -4.51 8.80 1.20
CA ILE A 245 -4.96 7.66 2.01
C ILE A 245 -4.28 6.37 1.55
N HIS A 246 -4.11 6.23 0.21
CA HIS A 246 -3.59 5.02 -0.39
C HIS A 246 -2.08 5.10 -0.60
N HIS A 247 -1.44 3.96 -0.68
CA HIS A 247 0.01 3.77 -0.75
C HIS A 247 0.68 4.28 -2.05
N TYR A 248 -0.08 4.55 -3.12
CA TYR A 248 0.46 4.85 -4.45
C TYR A 248 1.45 6.04 -4.51
N SER A 249 1.27 7.00 -3.61
CA SER A 249 2.13 8.20 -3.55
C SER A 249 3.22 8.11 -2.48
N LEU A 250 3.30 7.03 -1.73
CA LEU A 250 4.19 6.93 -0.57
C LEU A 250 5.68 7.16 -0.90
N PRO A 251 6.24 6.64 -2.02
CA PRO A 251 7.62 6.95 -2.40
C PRO A 251 7.90 8.43 -2.61
N LEU A 252 6.88 9.20 -3.02
CA LEU A 252 7.00 10.64 -3.26
C LEU A 252 7.24 11.42 -1.97
N ALA A 253 6.76 10.90 -0.83
CA ALA A 253 7.02 11.51 0.48
C ALA A 253 8.51 11.42 0.85
N VAL A 254 9.20 10.31 0.55
CA VAL A 254 10.65 10.19 0.76
C VAL A 254 11.42 11.20 -0.08
N LEU A 255 11.07 11.32 -1.39
CA LEU A 255 11.71 12.28 -2.29
C LEU A 255 11.46 13.72 -1.83
N SER A 256 10.26 14.02 -1.38
CA SER A 256 9.82 15.32 -0.89
C SER A 256 10.59 15.74 0.38
N VAL A 257 10.74 14.83 1.35
CA VAL A 257 11.55 15.07 2.55
C VAL A 257 13.04 15.17 2.20
N THR A 258 13.54 14.37 1.25
CA THR A 258 14.92 14.48 0.78
C THR A 258 15.19 15.83 0.14
N ALA A 259 14.27 16.35 -0.68
CA ALA A 259 14.37 17.71 -1.24
C ALA A 259 14.35 18.79 -0.15
N ALA A 260 13.58 18.58 0.94
CA ALA A 260 13.59 19.49 2.09
C ALA A 260 14.93 19.45 2.85
N ILE A 261 15.53 18.27 3.04
CA ILE A 261 16.86 18.12 3.62
C ILE A 261 17.91 18.89 2.80
N ASP A 262 17.90 18.70 1.48
CA ASP A 262 18.81 19.40 0.57
C ASP A 262 18.57 20.91 0.60
N GLY A 263 17.32 21.36 0.63
CA GLY A 263 16.99 22.77 0.71
C GLY A 263 17.38 23.42 2.04
N LEU A 264 17.28 22.68 3.14
CA LEU A 264 17.76 23.13 4.45
C LEU A 264 19.29 23.28 4.50
N SER A 265 20.04 22.41 3.83
CA SER A 265 21.50 22.47 3.78
C SER A 265 22.04 23.67 3.01
N LEU A 266 21.25 24.20 2.08
CA LEU A 266 21.60 25.40 1.29
C LEU A 266 21.38 26.73 2.03
N GLN A 267 20.91 26.67 3.29
CA GLN A 267 20.62 27.87 4.07
C GLN A 267 21.74 28.14 5.07
N PRO A 268 22.21 29.38 5.23
CA PRO A 268 23.22 29.71 6.25
C PRO A 268 22.66 29.40 7.65
N LYS A 269 23.59 29.12 8.61
CA LYS A 269 23.33 28.65 10.00
C LYS A 269 21.96 29.09 10.53
N ARG A 270 20.99 28.18 10.53
CA ARG A 270 19.65 28.43 11.02
C ARG A 270 19.47 28.01 12.46
N SER A 271 18.79 28.87 13.20
CA SER A 271 18.09 28.47 14.43
C SER A 271 17.09 27.32 14.12
N PHE A 272 16.70 26.57 15.12
CA PHE A 272 15.70 25.49 14.97
C PHE A 272 14.41 26.07 14.34
N PRO A 273 13.83 25.43 13.30
CA PRO A 273 12.74 26.02 12.52
C PRO A 273 11.37 25.79 13.18
N TRP A 274 11.10 26.42 14.33
CA TRP A 274 9.83 26.30 15.05
C TRP A 274 8.60 26.59 14.18
N LYS A 275 8.68 27.60 13.31
CA LYS A 275 7.61 27.89 12.36
C LYS A 275 7.36 26.72 11.42
N GLY A 276 8.41 25.99 11.06
CA GLY A 276 8.31 24.78 10.25
C GLY A 276 7.68 23.60 10.98
N VAL A 277 7.94 23.48 12.29
CA VAL A 277 7.26 22.46 13.13
C VAL A 277 5.77 22.77 13.21
N ILE A 278 5.41 24.02 13.52
CA ILE A 278 4.00 24.45 13.57
C ILE A 278 3.32 24.18 12.22
N TRP A 279 3.96 24.52 11.11
CA TRP A 279 3.47 24.24 9.77
C TRP A 279 3.20 22.75 9.53
N ALA A 280 4.18 21.89 9.83
CA ALA A 280 4.06 20.44 9.63
C ALA A 280 2.97 19.83 10.52
N VAL A 281 2.89 20.24 11.79
CA VAL A 281 1.85 19.79 12.72
C VAL A 281 0.46 20.23 12.27
N SER A 282 0.31 21.50 11.85
CA SER A 282 -0.98 22.00 11.37
C SER A 282 -1.47 21.23 10.14
N LEU A 283 -0.59 20.96 9.20
CA LEU A 283 -0.93 20.17 8.02
C LEU A 283 -1.20 18.70 8.35
N TRP A 284 -0.48 18.15 9.31
CA TRP A 284 -0.76 16.79 9.78
C TRP A 284 -2.16 16.72 10.41
N ILE A 285 -2.53 17.68 11.27
CA ILE A 285 -3.88 17.76 11.86
C ILE A 285 -4.95 17.93 10.75
N ALA A 286 -4.69 18.76 9.75
CA ALA A 286 -5.66 19.06 8.70
C ALA A 286 -5.84 17.93 7.68
N LEU A 287 -4.76 17.23 7.28
CA LEU A 287 -4.74 16.30 6.15
C LEU A 287 -4.59 14.82 6.56
N ALA A 288 -4.02 14.53 7.74
CA ALA A 288 -4.03 13.19 8.32
C ALA A 288 -5.40 12.90 8.95
N LYS A 289 -5.57 11.70 9.47
CA LYS A 289 -6.82 11.27 10.12
C LYS A 289 -6.62 10.91 11.60
N PRO A 290 -6.02 11.79 12.44
CA PRO A 290 -5.78 11.47 13.85
C PRO A 290 -7.09 11.25 14.64
N TRP A 291 -8.18 11.89 14.23
CA TRP A 291 -9.52 11.70 14.80
C TRP A 291 -10.10 10.30 14.58
N PHE A 292 -9.48 9.49 13.75
CA PHE A 292 -9.84 8.07 13.62
C PHE A 292 -9.81 7.37 14.98
N PHE A 293 -8.83 7.66 15.83
CA PHE A 293 -8.70 7.03 17.14
C PHE A 293 -9.76 7.49 18.14
N THR A 294 -10.17 8.76 18.09
CA THR A 294 -11.19 9.34 19.01
C THR A 294 -12.63 9.11 18.55
N GLY A 295 -12.84 8.65 17.34
CA GLY A 295 -14.16 8.38 16.77
C GLY A 295 -14.30 6.92 16.32
N PRO A 296 -14.02 6.60 15.05
CA PRO A 296 -14.29 5.26 14.49
C PRO A 296 -13.63 4.11 15.26
N TYR A 297 -12.43 4.30 15.80
CA TYR A 297 -11.73 3.26 16.56
C TYR A 297 -12.42 3.01 17.91
N LEU A 298 -12.59 4.04 18.73
CA LEU A 298 -13.21 3.89 20.06
C LEU A 298 -14.65 3.35 19.94
N ASN A 299 -15.40 3.80 18.94
CA ASN A 299 -16.77 3.34 18.72
C ASN A 299 -16.85 1.85 18.31
N ARG A 300 -15.73 1.21 17.98
CA ARG A 300 -15.68 -0.19 17.53
C ARG A 300 -14.86 -1.11 18.44
N VAL A 301 -14.24 -0.59 19.49
CA VAL A 301 -13.40 -1.40 20.40
C VAL A 301 -14.20 -2.56 21.00
N HIS A 302 -15.45 -2.34 21.42
CA HIS A 302 -16.32 -3.40 21.94
C HIS A 302 -16.55 -4.55 20.95
N MET A 303 -16.57 -4.26 19.64
CA MET A 303 -16.76 -5.28 18.60
C MET A 303 -15.56 -6.22 18.49
N MET A 304 -14.38 -5.83 18.98
CA MET A 304 -13.17 -6.67 18.94
C MET A 304 -13.28 -7.87 19.88
N GLY A 305 -13.85 -7.66 21.06
CA GLY A 305 -14.12 -8.73 22.04
C GLY A 305 -15.07 -9.78 21.46
N ASP A 306 -16.19 -9.36 20.89
CA ASP A 306 -17.18 -10.23 20.25
C ASP A 306 -16.56 -11.00 19.07
N ALA A 307 -15.75 -10.31 18.24
CA ALA A 307 -15.06 -10.95 17.14
C ALA A 307 -14.09 -12.04 17.59
N HIS A 308 -13.29 -11.78 18.65
CA HIS A 308 -12.40 -12.78 19.22
C HIS A 308 -13.17 -13.99 19.78
N GLN A 309 -14.25 -13.75 20.52
CA GLN A 309 -15.10 -14.82 21.04
C GLN A 309 -15.70 -15.68 19.92
N ALA A 310 -16.25 -15.03 18.89
CA ALA A 310 -16.83 -15.74 17.76
C ALA A 310 -15.77 -16.54 16.98
N ILE A 311 -14.59 -15.96 16.76
CA ILE A 311 -13.47 -16.62 16.05
C ILE A 311 -12.96 -17.84 16.85
N SER A 312 -12.88 -17.74 18.17
CA SER A 312 -12.41 -18.84 19.02
C SER A 312 -13.33 -20.08 18.98
N LYS A 313 -14.59 -19.91 18.57
CA LYS A 313 -15.56 -21.00 18.39
C LYS A 313 -15.44 -21.70 17.02
N LEU A 314 -14.60 -21.19 16.11
CA LEU A 314 -14.39 -21.78 14.80
C LEU A 314 -13.39 -22.94 14.88
N THR A 315 -13.74 -24.07 14.29
CA THR A 315 -12.84 -25.22 14.15
C THR A 315 -12.00 -25.12 12.87
N PRO A 316 -10.85 -25.80 12.76
CA PRO A 316 -10.03 -25.80 11.54
C PRO A 316 -10.76 -26.31 10.29
N HIS A 317 -11.74 -27.20 10.45
CA HIS A 317 -12.51 -27.82 9.37
C HIS A 317 -13.71 -26.98 8.90
N ASP A 318 -14.02 -25.89 9.59
CA ASP A 318 -15.14 -25.03 9.21
C ASP A 318 -14.86 -24.34 7.87
N ARG A 319 -15.84 -24.40 6.99
CA ARG A 319 -15.89 -23.66 5.72
C ARG A 319 -16.64 -22.37 5.96
N VAL A 320 -15.89 -21.26 6.12
CA VAL A 320 -16.44 -20.03 6.69
C VAL A 320 -16.73 -18.99 5.61
N LEU A 321 -17.97 -18.52 5.56
CA LEU A 321 -18.35 -17.32 4.82
C LEU A 321 -18.51 -16.15 5.82
N THR A 322 -17.71 -15.10 5.67
CA THR A 322 -17.64 -14.04 6.69
C THR A 322 -17.71 -12.63 6.11
N THR A 323 -17.68 -11.61 6.98
CA THR A 323 -17.54 -10.23 6.55
C THR A 323 -16.12 -9.95 6.08
N SER A 324 -15.93 -9.01 5.16
CA SER A 324 -14.61 -8.75 4.57
C SER A 324 -13.53 -8.38 5.58
N TYR A 325 -13.85 -7.67 6.66
CA TYR A 325 -12.86 -7.26 7.67
C TYR A 325 -12.43 -8.37 8.62
N LEU A 326 -13.21 -9.47 8.74
CA LEU A 326 -12.82 -10.64 9.53
C LEU A 326 -12.01 -11.68 8.74
N VAL A 327 -12.06 -11.63 7.40
CA VAL A 327 -11.30 -12.56 6.54
C VAL A 327 -9.81 -12.62 6.91
N PRO A 328 -9.10 -11.49 7.09
CA PRO A 328 -7.68 -11.54 7.43
C PRO A 328 -7.40 -12.27 8.76
N GLN A 329 -8.29 -12.12 9.74
CA GLN A 329 -8.12 -12.71 11.08
C GLN A 329 -8.20 -14.24 11.11
N ILE A 330 -8.84 -14.83 10.08
CA ILE A 330 -9.05 -16.28 9.97
C ILE A 330 -8.55 -16.82 8.63
N SER A 331 -7.60 -16.11 8.00
CA SER A 331 -7.05 -16.40 6.66
C SER A 331 -6.23 -17.70 6.57
N GLN A 332 -5.82 -18.29 7.71
CA GLN A 332 -5.10 -19.56 7.78
C GLN A 332 -5.97 -20.80 7.44
N ARG A 333 -7.24 -20.59 7.10
CA ARG A 333 -8.20 -21.64 6.74
C ARG A 333 -8.15 -21.95 5.25
N GLN A 334 -8.30 -23.24 4.91
CA GLN A 334 -8.37 -23.66 3.52
C GLN A 334 -9.62 -23.14 2.80
N HIS A 335 -10.75 -23.08 3.52
CA HIS A 335 -12.03 -22.65 2.96
C HIS A 335 -12.55 -21.41 3.66
N ILE A 336 -12.27 -20.27 3.08
CA ILE A 336 -12.73 -18.97 3.56
C ILE A 336 -13.09 -18.07 2.38
N ALA A 337 -14.18 -17.31 2.52
CA ALA A 337 -14.53 -16.22 1.62
C ALA A 337 -15.30 -15.12 2.36
N PHE A 338 -15.35 -13.93 1.78
CA PHE A 338 -16.24 -12.89 2.28
C PHE A 338 -17.57 -12.85 1.49
N ALA A 339 -18.63 -12.44 2.17
CA ALA A 339 -20.00 -12.45 1.68
C ALA A 339 -20.24 -11.38 0.60
N LYS A 340 -19.71 -11.59 -0.61
CA LYS A 340 -20.00 -10.77 -1.80
C LYS A 340 -21.15 -11.38 -2.61
N GLN A 341 -21.69 -10.60 -3.56
CA GLN A 341 -22.88 -11.00 -4.32
C GLN A 341 -22.70 -12.31 -5.11
N SER A 342 -21.52 -12.55 -5.69
CA SER A 342 -21.23 -13.80 -6.41
C SER A 342 -21.22 -15.02 -5.47
N GLN A 343 -20.69 -14.89 -4.27
CA GLN A 343 -20.66 -15.98 -3.29
C GLN A 343 -22.04 -16.22 -2.66
N SER A 344 -22.83 -15.17 -2.46
CA SER A 344 -24.13 -15.28 -1.80
C SER A 344 -25.22 -15.96 -2.64
N LYS A 345 -25.11 -15.93 -3.98
CA LYS A 345 -26.09 -16.59 -4.86
C LYS A 345 -26.12 -18.12 -4.70
N GLN A 346 -24.98 -18.69 -4.39
CA GLN A 346 -24.78 -20.15 -4.25
C GLN A 346 -24.24 -20.53 -2.87
N ALA A 347 -24.41 -19.69 -1.85
CA ALA A 347 -23.76 -19.86 -0.56
C ALA A 347 -24.09 -21.23 0.09
N PHE A 348 -25.34 -21.66 -0.03
CA PHE A 348 -25.81 -22.94 0.53
C PHE A 348 -25.41 -24.16 -0.32
N ASN A 349 -25.14 -23.97 -1.61
CA ASN A 349 -24.74 -25.04 -2.54
C ASN A 349 -23.22 -25.22 -2.59
N ASN A 350 -22.43 -24.18 -2.26
CA ASN A 350 -20.97 -24.20 -2.31
C ASN A 350 -20.33 -24.86 -1.08
N GLY A 351 -21.13 -25.53 -0.24
CA GLY A 351 -20.63 -26.31 0.90
C GLY A 351 -20.13 -25.48 2.08
N TRP A 352 -20.49 -24.18 2.16
CA TRP A 352 -20.26 -23.39 3.38
C TRP A 352 -21.10 -23.97 4.53
N ASN A 353 -20.48 -24.20 5.68
CA ASN A 353 -21.14 -24.74 6.86
C ASN A 353 -21.18 -23.77 8.04
N VAL A 354 -20.47 -22.62 7.92
CA VAL A 354 -20.46 -21.55 8.92
C VAL A 354 -20.60 -20.19 8.24
N PHE A 355 -21.53 -19.38 8.74
CA PHE A 355 -21.62 -17.95 8.45
C PHE A 355 -21.23 -17.16 9.68
N LEU A 356 -20.21 -16.30 9.55
CA LEU A 356 -19.77 -15.35 10.58
C LEU A 356 -19.97 -13.93 10.03
N LEU A 357 -21.13 -13.36 10.25
CA LEU A 357 -21.60 -12.14 9.58
C LEU A 357 -21.94 -11.02 10.57
N ASN A 358 -21.66 -9.77 10.19
CA ASN A 358 -22.04 -8.60 10.95
C ASN A 358 -22.70 -7.54 10.05
N PRO A 359 -24.04 -7.52 9.94
CA PRO A 359 -24.76 -6.53 9.16
C PRO A 359 -24.61 -5.08 9.66
N ASN A 360 -24.26 -4.88 10.94
CA ASN A 360 -24.03 -3.56 11.52
C ASN A 360 -22.64 -3.02 11.15
N HIS A 361 -21.70 -3.92 10.84
CA HIS A 361 -20.38 -3.57 10.35
C HIS A 361 -20.00 -4.45 9.14
N PRO A 362 -20.62 -4.17 7.97
CA PRO A 362 -20.52 -5.09 6.83
C PRO A 362 -19.12 -5.17 6.21
N GLY A 363 -18.29 -4.13 6.37
CA GLY A 363 -16.96 -4.07 5.74
C GLY A 363 -17.05 -3.80 4.22
N TRP A 364 -15.88 -3.70 3.58
CA TRP A 364 -15.77 -3.48 2.15
C TRP A 364 -16.18 -4.74 1.37
N GLY A 365 -17.04 -4.58 0.36
CA GLY A 365 -17.46 -5.70 -0.50
C GLY A 365 -18.52 -6.64 0.07
N SER A 366 -18.76 -6.66 1.39
CA SER A 366 -19.76 -7.50 2.07
C SER A 366 -21.00 -6.69 2.44
N LYS A 367 -21.78 -6.24 1.47
CA LYS A 367 -22.88 -5.30 1.67
C LYS A 367 -23.88 -5.78 2.74
N LYS A 368 -24.38 -4.86 3.58
CA LYS A 368 -25.40 -5.11 4.63
C LYS A 368 -26.58 -5.94 4.14
N ARG A 369 -27.14 -5.59 2.96
CA ARG A 369 -28.27 -6.30 2.34
C ARG A 369 -27.95 -7.78 2.07
N ILE A 370 -26.72 -8.08 1.61
CA ILE A 370 -26.30 -9.45 1.31
C ILE A 370 -26.21 -10.26 2.59
N GLN A 371 -25.57 -9.70 3.62
CA GLN A 371 -25.41 -10.38 4.90
C GLN A 371 -26.77 -10.65 5.59
N LYS A 372 -27.68 -9.66 5.61
CA LYS A 372 -29.04 -9.86 6.16
C LYS A 372 -29.76 -10.98 5.44
N ARG A 373 -29.71 -11.01 4.08
CA ARG A 373 -30.35 -12.08 3.31
C ARG A 373 -29.78 -13.47 3.65
N LEU A 374 -28.46 -13.59 3.79
CA LEU A 374 -27.81 -14.86 4.15
C LEU A 374 -28.21 -15.32 5.55
N LEU A 375 -28.30 -14.42 6.51
CA LEU A 375 -28.73 -14.74 7.88
C LEU A 375 -30.20 -15.21 7.90
N ASN A 376 -31.11 -14.50 7.24
CA ASN A 376 -32.51 -14.91 7.16
C ASN A 376 -32.65 -16.29 6.51
N GLN A 377 -31.92 -16.54 5.41
CA GLN A 377 -31.93 -17.86 4.74
C GLN A 377 -31.30 -18.96 5.58
N ALA A 378 -30.36 -18.65 6.47
CA ALA A 378 -29.81 -19.62 7.41
C ALA A 378 -30.82 -19.97 8.50
N GLU A 379 -31.52 -18.96 9.03
CA GLU A 379 -32.61 -19.14 10.01
C GLU A 379 -33.77 -19.96 9.41
N GLU A 380 -34.21 -19.68 8.17
CA GLU A 380 -35.23 -20.45 7.42
C GLU A 380 -34.82 -21.93 7.17
N ARG A 381 -33.55 -22.27 7.32
CA ARG A 381 -33.01 -23.64 7.13
C ARG A 381 -32.57 -24.29 8.44
N ASP A 382 -33.07 -23.80 9.55
CA ASP A 382 -32.80 -24.31 10.90
C ASP A 382 -31.32 -24.32 11.28
N TRP A 383 -30.51 -23.36 10.75
CA TRP A 383 -29.13 -23.20 11.21
C TRP A 383 -29.12 -22.65 12.63
N THR A 384 -28.28 -23.23 13.47
CA THR A 384 -28.07 -22.72 14.84
C THR A 384 -27.27 -21.43 14.79
N CYS A 385 -27.86 -20.32 15.25
CA CYS A 385 -27.25 -19.01 15.26
C CYS A 385 -27.02 -18.50 16.69
N GLU A 386 -25.80 -18.04 16.96
CA GLU A 386 -25.42 -17.30 18.17
C GLU A 386 -25.21 -15.82 17.79
N SER A 387 -25.57 -14.90 18.65
CA SER A 387 -25.51 -13.46 18.39
C SER A 387 -24.78 -12.73 19.52
N TRP A 388 -24.06 -11.66 19.19
CA TRP A 388 -23.37 -10.76 20.11
C TRP A 388 -23.96 -9.35 20.04
N ASP A 389 -23.71 -8.56 21.06
CA ASP A 389 -24.22 -7.19 21.18
C ASP A 389 -23.76 -6.26 20.07
N SER A 390 -22.59 -6.50 19.49
CA SER A 390 -22.08 -5.80 18.30
C SER A 390 -22.89 -6.04 17.03
N GLY A 391 -23.87 -6.96 17.04
CA GLY A 391 -24.62 -7.41 15.88
C GLY A 391 -23.90 -8.50 15.04
N LEU A 392 -22.77 -9.02 15.56
CA LEU A 392 -22.10 -10.18 15.00
C LEU A 392 -22.95 -11.42 15.24
N LYS A 393 -23.11 -12.26 14.19
CA LYS A 393 -23.83 -13.53 14.26
C LYS A 393 -22.96 -14.66 13.71
N LEU A 394 -22.89 -15.77 14.45
CA LEU A 394 -22.27 -17.03 14.04
C LEU A 394 -23.37 -18.06 13.83
N CYS A 395 -23.62 -18.44 12.58
CA CYS A 395 -24.60 -19.45 12.23
C CYS A 395 -23.89 -20.72 11.72
N ARG A 396 -24.27 -21.89 12.26
CA ARG A 396 -23.76 -23.21 11.87
C ARG A 396 -24.83 -24.04 11.22
N LYS A 397 -24.47 -24.69 10.12
CA LYS A 397 -25.32 -25.71 9.51
C LYS A 397 -25.50 -26.87 10.51
N PRO A 398 -26.75 -27.39 10.73
CA PRO A 398 -26.95 -28.57 11.53
C PRO A 398 -26.07 -29.71 11.01
N SER A 399 -25.42 -30.44 11.93
CA SER A 399 -24.78 -31.69 11.57
C SER A 399 -25.90 -32.65 11.10
N SER A 400 -25.82 -33.09 9.85
CA SER A 400 -26.65 -34.22 9.44
C SER A 400 -26.37 -35.35 10.40
N SER A 401 -27.34 -35.78 11.19
CA SER A 401 -27.23 -37.01 12.00
C SER A 401 -26.75 -38.13 11.10
N PRO A 402 -25.78 -38.97 11.54
CA PRO A 402 -25.43 -40.12 10.76
C PRO A 402 -26.73 -40.89 10.49
N GLN A 403 -27.11 -41.03 9.22
CA GLN A 403 -28.12 -42.01 8.87
C GLN A 403 -27.55 -43.33 9.32
N HIS A 404 -28.13 -43.94 10.35
CA HIS A 404 -27.87 -45.34 10.70
C HIS A 404 -28.11 -46.16 9.42
N PRO A 405 -27.15 -46.93 8.92
CA PRO A 405 -27.45 -47.92 7.90
C PRO A 405 -28.35 -48.95 8.54
N ASN A 406 -29.58 -49.08 8.07
CA ASN A 406 -30.41 -50.23 8.28
C ASN A 406 -29.84 -51.44 7.57
#